data_310a09724d673b812a8dc5417b7947ed
#
_entry.id   310a09724d673b812a8dc5417b7947ed
#
_cell.length_a   1.000
_cell.length_b   1.000
_cell.length_c   1.000
_cell.angle_alpha   90.00
_cell.angle_beta   90.00
_cell.angle_gamma   90.00
#
_symmetry.space_group_name_H-M   'P 1'
#
loop_
_entity.id
_entity.type
_entity.pdbx_description
1 polymer ?
#
loop_
_entity_poly.entity_id
_entity_poly.type
_entity_poly.pdbx_seq_one_letter_code
_entity_poly.pdbx_strand_id
1 'polypeptide(L)'
;MAAQQKAAKPLCGKPASGIFSGPDKYLRLQKVTVRDHISPVAEDDSLFLYVKSGTGFITINGLVFELKPGCFAWLQSYHVFSLESVWGESLELLVAVYDYPLSCYMTFRGHTEKRLWSFAAAVPVYPLEGSARNRVEGLFREFESYDADQDSGSNLIKCSILGQLSEIFFDLCYQYTRVHPYVQSEWPMGWILSLFISYYGSEDLDPKDVADTFGISVATLNRELRIITGLNFSQSLNRARINLAAGAILFSELSFHFISTYCGFRSEVAFYRTFKELKGMTPQEYREYSVTAPGTPRKMVSETVERILYYIHSNYREQISLKSMAQELYISENIIRTLLSNNLHTSFKDILATYRIRYAEALLVVTDLPILDISLASGFNSERTFTRLFKERNSITPSAYRSQYLGEST
;
A
#
# COMPACT_ATOMS: atom_id res chain seq x y z
N MET A 1 2.62 1.33 25.37
CA MET A 1 4.03 0.88 25.23
C MET A 1 4.11 0.17 23.88
N ALA A 2 5.03 0.56 23.02
CA ALA A 2 5.25 -0.16 21.76
C ALA A 2 5.67 -1.60 22.07
N ALA A 3 5.25 -2.55 21.22
CA ALA A 3 5.74 -3.92 21.28
C ALA A 3 7.28 -3.90 21.23
N GLN A 4 7.93 -4.52 22.19
CA GLN A 4 9.40 -4.55 22.27
C GLN A 4 9.95 -5.21 20.99
N GLN A 5 10.72 -4.45 20.24
CA GLN A 5 11.38 -4.88 19.02
C GLN A 5 12.56 -5.79 19.39
N LYS A 6 12.49 -7.07 19.05
CA LYS A 6 13.63 -7.99 19.11
C LYS A 6 14.33 -8.02 17.77
N ALA A 7 15.64 -8.26 17.78
CA ALA A 7 16.47 -8.36 16.58
C ALA A 7 15.87 -9.32 15.53
N ALA A 8 15.86 -8.89 14.27
CA ALA A 8 15.31 -9.63 13.16
C ALA A 8 15.98 -11.00 12.98
N LYS A 9 15.18 -12.06 12.84
CA LYS A 9 15.65 -13.35 12.32
C LYS A 9 15.51 -13.35 10.80
N PRO A 10 16.54 -13.74 10.04
CA PRO A 10 16.41 -13.90 8.60
C PRO A 10 15.34 -14.93 8.26
N LEU A 11 14.50 -14.63 7.26
CA LEU A 11 13.56 -15.59 6.71
C LEU A 11 14.31 -16.75 6.06
N CYS A 12 14.08 -17.96 6.53
CA CYS A 12 14.68 -19.17 5.99
C CYS A 12 13.71 -19.78 4.96
N GLY A 13 13.98 -19.57 3.66
CA GLY A 13 13.22 -20.17 2.57
C GLY A 13 12.31 -19.23 1.81
N LYS A 14 11.70 -19.73 0.73
CA LYS A 14 10.69 -19.02 -0.05
C LYS A 14 9.38 -18.98 0.75
N PRO A 15 8.72 -17.82 0.92
CA PRO A 15 7.43 -17.77 1.62
C PRO A 15 6.41 -18.71 0.96
N ALA A 16 5.59 -19.36 1.76
CA ALA A 16 4.45 -20.13 1.25
C ALA A 16 3.47 -19.18 0.55
N SER A 17 2.74 -19.67 -0.44
CA SER A 17 1.59 -18.96 -1.00
C SER A 17 0.56 -18.73 0.08
N GLY A 18 -0.17 -17.63 0.01
CA GLY A 18 -1.08 -17.14 1.02
C GLY A 18 -1.97 -18.19 1.67
N ILE A 19 -1.94 -18.25 3.00
CA ILE A 19 -2.79 -19.15 3.79
C ILE A 19 -4.20 -18.55 3.90
N PHE A 20 -4.29 -17.23 3.84
CA PHE A 20 -5.53 -16.49 4.01
C PHE A 20 -6.15 -16.10 2.68
N SER A 21 -5.37 -16.09 1.59
CA SER A 21 -5.87 -15.83 0.23
C SER A 21 -6.56 -17.07 -0.33
N GLY A 22 -7.69 -16.88 -1.01
CA GLY A 22 -8.42 -17.98 -1.65
C GLY A 22 -9.31 -17.45 -2.76
N PRO A 23 -9.61 -18.27 -3.78
CA PRO A 23 -10.29 -17.83 -4.98
C PRO A 23 -11.76 -17.42 -4.76
N ASP A 24 -12.35 -17.75 -3.62
CA ASP A 24 -13.80 -17.78 -3.53
C ASP A 24 -14.48 -16.59 -2.85
N LYS A 25 -13.72 -15.63 -2.24
CA LYS A 25 -14.36 -14.51 -1.52
C LYS A 25 -13.45 -13.27 -1.46
N TYR A 26 -13.93 -12.14 -1.97
CA TYR A 26 -13.28 -10.83 -1.87
C TYR A 26 -13.18 -10.27 -0.46
N LEU A 27 -14.07 -10.73 0.42
CA LEU A 27 -14.27 -10.16 1.73
C LEU A 27 -14.78 -11.24 2.67
N ARG A 28 -13.93 -11.73 3.57
CA ARG A 28 -14.25 -12.82 4.48
C ARG A 28 -13.65 -12.62 5.86
N LEU A 29 -14.30 -13.21 6.85
CA LEU A 29 -13.78 -13.33 8.19
C LEU A 29 -13.29 -14.76 8.42
N GLN A 30 -12.09 -14.88 8.95
CA GLN A 30 -11.52 -16.18 9.36
C GLN A 30 -11.21 -16.18 10.86
N LYS A 31 -11.51 -17.28 11.51
CA LYS A 31 -11.04 -17.57 12.86
C LYS A 31 -9.83 -18.48 12.74
N VAL A 32 -8.70 -18.04 13.23
CA VAL A 32 -7.42 -18.75 13.11
C VAL A 32 -6.89 -19.06 14.48
N THR A 33 -6.56 -20.34 14.70
CA THR A 33 -5.90 -20.81 15.92
C THR A 33 -4.47 -21.19 15.58
N VAL A 34 -3.50 -20.47 16.16
CA VAL A 34 -2.08 -20.81 16.07
C VAL A 34 -1.69 -21.57 17.33
N ARG A 35 -1.29 -22.84 17.20
CA ARG A 35 -0.91 -23.70 18.33
C ARG A 35 0.60 -23.83 18.51
N ASP A 36 1.36 -23.57 17.48
CA ASP A 36 2.81 -23.60 17.46
C ASP A 36 3.32 -22.44 16.61
N HIS A 37 3.49 -22.66 15.32
CA HIS A 37 3.90 -21.60 14.40
C HIS A 37 3.20 -21.70 13.05
N ILE A 38 3.07 -20.58 12.39
CA ILE A 38 2.77 -20.47 10.97
C ILE A 38 4.06 -19.99 10.28
N SER A 39 4.55 -20.80 9.33
CA SER A 39 5.72 -20.47 8.52
C SER A 39 5.54 -19.15 7.78
N PRO A 40 6.64 -18.47 7.35
CA PRO A 40 6.53 -17.23 6.64
C PRO A 40 5.60 -17.30 5.44
N VAL A 41 4.65 -16.37 5.38
CA VAL A 41 3.59 -16.28 4.39
C VAL A 41 3.65 -14.93 3.73
N ALA A 42 3.40 -14.90 2.44
CA ALA A 42 3.18 -13.69 1.68
C ALA A 42 1.76 -13.72 1.12
N GLU A 43 0.90 -12.86 1.65
CA GLU A 43 -0.48 -12.72 1.17
C GLU A 43 -0.57 -11.76 0.02
N ASP A 44 -1.44 -12.06 -0.94
CA ASP A 44 -1.78 -11.13 -2.02
C ASP A 44 -2.89 -10.16 -1.62
N ASP A 45 -3.71 -10.57 -0.66
CA ASP A 45 -4.76 -9.77 -0.07
C ASP A 45 -4.25 -8.94 1.11
N SER A 46 -4.98 -7.89 1.45
CA SER A 46 -4.78 -7.15 2.70
C SER A 46 -5.63 -7.78 3.80
N LEU A 47 -5.16 -7.68 5.03
CA LEU A 47 -5.91 -8.24 6.14
C LEU A 47 -5.79 -7.39 7.41
N PHE A 48 -6.92 -7.30 8.14
CA PHE A 48 -6.94 -6.87 9.53
C PHE A 48 -6.90 -8.10 10.43
N LEU A 49 -5.97 -8.09 11.37
CA LEU A 49 -5.81 -9.15 12.35
C LEU A 49 -6.11 -8.59 13.74
N TYR A 50 -6.97 -9.28 14.49
CA TYR A 50 -7.27 -8.96 15.88
C TYR A 50 -7.00 -10.18 16.77
N VAL A 51 -6.25 -9.96 17.86
CA VAL A 51 -5.93 -11.02 18.84
C VAL A 51 -7.07 -11.10 19.85
N LYS A 52 -7.84 -12.19 19.78
CA LYS A 52 -8.97 -12.45 20.68
C LYS A 52 -8.50 -12.97 22.05
N SER A 53 -7.61 -13.96 22.03
CA SER A 53 -7.05 -14.59 23.24
C SER A 53 -5.71 -15.24 22.96
N GLY A 54 -4.97 -15.59 24.01
CA GLY A 54 -3.63 -16.16 23.94
C GLY A 54 -2.55 -15.10 23.73
N THR A 55 -1.29 -15.56 23.81
CA THR A 55 -0.10 -14.71 23.62
C THR A 55 0.83 -15.33 22.59
N GLY A 56 1.59 -14.50 21.89
CA GLY A 56 2.47 -14.95 20.83
C GLY A 56 3.28 -13.83 20.21
N PHE A 57 3.81 -14.12 19.04
CA PHE A 57 4.61 -13.16 18.27
C PHE A 57 4.18 -13.20 16.81
N ILE A 58 4.21 -12.03 16.17
CA ILE A 58 4.18 -11.91 14.73
C ILE A 58 5.49 -11.30 14.26
N THR A 59 6.13 -11.96 13.29
CA THR A 59 7.28 -11.39 12.60
C THR A 59 6.79 -10.85 11.26
N ILE A 60 6.97 -9.56 11.01
CA ILE A 60 6.53 -8.89 9.78
C ILE A 60 7.76 -8.28 9.13
N ASN A 61 8.09 -8.69 7.91
CA ASN A 61 9.28 -8.27 7.17
C ASN A 61 10.54 -8.24 8.07
N GLY A 62 10.72 -9.28 8.90
CA GLY A 62 11.85 -9.44 9.80
C GLY A 62 11.75 -8.68 11.15
N LEU A 63 10.76 -7.83 11.36
CA LEU A 63 10.51 -7.19 12.66
C LEU A 63 9.55 -8.04 13.50
N VAL A 64 9.87 -8.23 14.76
CA VAL A 64 9.10 -9.05 15.69
C VAL A 64 8.24 -8.18 16.60
N PHE A 65 6.94 -8.45 16.61
CA PHE A 65 5.96 -7.79 17.47
C PHE A 65 5.34 -8.81 18.41
N GLU A 66 5.23 -8.46 19.69
CA GLU A 66 4.52 -9.25 20.68
C GLU A 66 3.00 -9.13 20.47
N LEU A 67 2.30 -10.25 20.48
CA LEU A 67 0.85 -10.32 20.38
C LEU A 67 0.24 -10.70 21.73
N LYS A 68 -0.72 -9.87 22.17
CA LYS A 68 -1.52 -10.05 23.39
C LYS A 68 -3.01 -9.83 23.05
N PRO A 69 -3.94 -10.32 23.88
CA PRO A 69 -5.35 -10.02 23.67
C PRO A 69 -5.64 -8.52 23.54
N GLY A 70 -6.29 -8.15 22.46
CA GLY A 70 -6.51 -6.74 22.09
C GLY A 70 -5.48 -6.15 21.13
N CYS A 71 -4.44 -6.89 20.71
CA CYS A 71 -3.58 -6.42 19.63
C CYS A 71 -4.35 -6.42 18.30
N PHE A 72 -4.18 -5.33 17.55
CA PHE A 72 -4.79 -5.10 16.25
C PHE A 72 -3.70 -4.80 15.22
N ALA A 73 -3.73 -5.49 14.10
CA ALA A 73 -2.74 -5.35 13.05
C ALA A 73 -3.39 -5.12 11.68
N TRP A 74 -2.71 -4.37 10.83
CA TRP A 74 -3.05 -4.25 9.42
C TRP A 74 -1.89 -4.74 8.56
N LEU A 75 -2.08 -5.86 7.88
CA LEU A 75 -1.10 -6.46 7.00
C LEU A 75 -1.49 -6.18 5.55
N GLN A 76 -0.52 -5.74 4.78
CA GLN A 76 -0.64 -5.39 3.37
C GLN A 76 0.01 -6.45 2.50
N SER A 77 -0.33 -6.47 1.23
CA SER A 77 0.20 -7.44 0.26
C SER A 77 1.73 -7.45 0.10
N TYR A 78 2.44 -6.42 0.57
CA TYR A 78 3.91 -6.38 0.59
C TYR A 78 4.52 -6.89 1.90
N HIS A 79 3.71 -7.21 2.91
CA HIS A 79 4.18 -7.83 4.13
C HIS A 79 4.39 -9.34 3.93
N VAL A 80 5.56 -9.81 4.35
CA VAL A 80 5.82 -11.23 4.58
C VAL A 80 5.84 -11.43 6.07
N PHE A 81 4.99 -12.31 6.59
CA PHE A 81 4.85 -12.48 8.03
C PHE A 81 4.82 -13.95 8.44
N SER A 82 5.17 -14.19 9.68
CA SER A 82 5.01 -15.48 10.37
C SER A 82 4.37 -15.25 11.74
N LEU A 83 3.68 -16.25 12.24
CA LEU A 83 3.02 -16.23 13.55
C LEU A 83 3.58 -17.35 14.40
N GLU A 84 3.75 -17.10 15.70
CA GLU A 84 4.24 -18.05 16.68
C GLU A 84 3.45 -17.87 17.98
N SER A 85 2.87 -18.94 18.53
CA SER A 85 2.25 -18.91 19.86
C SER A 85 3.31 -19.16 20.95
N VAL A 86 3.06 -18.65 22.15
CA VAL A 86 3.89 -19.00 23.30
C VAL A 86 3.70 -20.48 23.63
N TRP A 87 4.78 -21.15 24.02
CA TRP A 87 4.77 -22.57 24.34
C TRP A 87 3.66 -22.95 25.35
N GLY A 88 2.84 -23.90 24.97
CA GLY A 88 1.72 -24.39 25.81
C GLY A 88 0.44 -23.54 25.71
N GLU A 89 0.43 -22.46 24.94
CA GLU A 89 -0.74 -21.61 24.68
C GLU A 89 -1.22 -21.74 23.24
N SER A 90 -2.48 -21.38 23.00
CA SER A 90 -3.01 -21.17 21.66
C SER A 90 -3.31 -19.69 21.45
N LEU A 91 -2.90 -19.15 20.30
CA LEU A 91 -3.19 -17.78 19.90
C LEU A 91 -4.43 -17.79 19.00
N GLU A 92 -5.53 -17.20 19.48
CA GLU A 92 -6.79 -17.11 18.76
C GLU A 92 -6.91 -15.74 18.06
N LEU A 93 -7.07 -15.79 16.75
CA LEU A 93 -7.11 -14.60 15.90
C LEU A 93 -8.44 -14.49 15.16
N LEU A 94 -8.95 -13.26 15.04
CA LEU A 94 -9.96 -12.89 14.06
C LEU A 94 -9.26 -12.16 12.91
N VAL A 95 -9.43 -12.66 11.68
CA VAL A 95 -8.74 -12.13 10.50
C VAL A 95 -9.78 -11.76 9.46
N ALA A 96 -9.95 -10.46 9.23
CA ALA A 96 -10.74 -9.94 8.12
C ALA A 96 -9.85 -9.80 6.90
N VAL A 97 -10.06 -10.66 5.92
CA VAL A 97 -9.30 -10.70 4.65
C VAL A 97 -10.12 -9.97 3.59
N TYR A 98 -9.46 -9.10 2.86
CA TYR A 98 -10.08 -8.35 1.77
C TYR A 98 -9.10 -8.10 0.63
N ASP A 99 -9.64 -8.12 -0.59
CA ASP A 99 -8.84 -7.93 -1.79
C ASP A 99 -8.19 -6.53 -1.80
N TYR A 100 -6.91 -6.47 -2.18
CA TYR A 100 -6.16 -5.21 -2.31
C TYR A 100 -6.86 -4.15 -3.16
N PRO A 101 -7.53 -4.48 -4.28
CA PRO A 101 -8.36 -3.56 -5.03
C PRO A 101 -9.43 -2.85 -4.21
N LEU A 102 -10.10 -3.56 -3.31
CA LEU A 102 -11.08 -2.95 -2.40
C LEU A 102 -10.41 -1.95 -1.46
N SER A 103 -9.21 -2.26 -0.98
CA SER A 103 -8.37 -1.35 -0.21
C SER A 103 -8.09 -0.07 -1.00
N CYS A 104 -7.64 -0.18 -2.24
CA CYS A 104 -7.39 0.97 -3.11
C CYS A 104 -8.64 1.82 -3.31
N TYR A 105 -9.80 1.19 -3.56
CA TYR A 105 -11.08 1.89 -3.73
C TYR A 105 -11.48 2.67 -2.47
N MET A 106 -11.34 2.06 -1.30
CA MET A 106 -11.66 2.69 -0.02
C MET A 106 -10.71 3.85 0.30
N THR A 107 -9.47 3.76 -0.18
CA THR A 107 -8.42 4.74 0.07
C THR A 107 -8.50 5.95 -0.87
N PHE A 108 -9.03 5.80 -2.08
CA PHE A 108 -9.12 6.90 -3.06
C PHE A 108 -10.16 7.98 -2.71
N ARG A 109 -10.99 7.80 -1.70
CA ARG A 109 -12.06 8.75 -1.33
C ARG A 109 -11.66 9.90 -0.41
N GLY A 110 -10.46 9.91 0.18
CA GLY A 110 -10.06 10.90 1.17
C GLY A 110 -8.73 11.60 0.86
N HIS A 111 -8.70 12.93 0.95
CA HIS A 111 -7.49 13.74 0.81
C HIS A 111 -6.45 13.57 1.95
N THR A 112 -6.76 12.76 2.94
CA THR A 112 -5.96 12.52 4.16
C THR A 112 -4.89 11.43 4.01
N GLU A 113 -4.83 10.76 2.88
CA GLU A 113 -4.21 9.43 2.71
C GLU A 113 -2.69 9.39 2.73
N LYS A 114 -2.03 10.47 2.34
CA LYS A 114 -0.59 10.45 2.07
C LYS A 114 0.29 10.28 3.29
N ARG A 115 -0.11 10.87 4.42
CA ARG A 115 0.55 10.67 5.71
C ARG A 115 0.34 9.27 6.26
N LEU A 116 -0.85 8.73 6.01
CA LEU A 116 -1.30 7.50 6.65
C LEU A 116 -0.64 6.26 6.08
N TRP A 117 -0.33 6.24 4.77
CA TRP A 117 0.36 5.10 4.17
C TRP A 117 1.80 4.95 4.65
N SER A 118 2.54 6.03 4.79
CA SER A 118 3.89 5.97 5.35
C SER A 118 3.87 5.51 6.81
N PHE A 119 2.80 5.83 7.55
CA PHE A 119 2.63 5.41 8.94
C PHE A 119 2.10 3.99 9.09
N ALA A 120 1.15 3.56 8.26
CA ALA A 120 0.66 2.18 8.25
C ALA A 120 1.76 1.17 7.91
N ALA A 121 2.71 1.60 7.08
CA ALA A 121 3.91 0.84 6.81
C ALA A 121 4.88 0.82 8.01
N ALA A 122 4.82 1.82 8.88
CA ALA A 122 5.78 2.00 9.96
C ALA A 122 5.63 0.98 11.08
N VAL A 123 4.44 0.86 11.62
CA VAL A 123 4.14 -0.07 12.71
C VAL A 123 2.80 -0.72 12.40
N PRO A 124 2.79 -1.94 11.87
CA PRO A 124 1.56 -2.60 11.47
C PRO A 124 0.78 -3.23 12.63
N VAL A 125 1.26 -3.14 13.89
CA VAL A 125 0.66 -3.79 15.07
C VAL A 125 0.52 -2.81 16.23
N TYR A 126 -0.71 -2.64 16.73
CA TYR A 126 -1.03 -1.78 17.86
C TYR A 126 -1.80 -2.52 18.96
N PRO A 127 -1.45 -2.35 20.24
CA PRO A 127 -2.29 -2.77 21.35
C PRO A 127 -3.49 -1.81 21.47
N LEU A 128 -4.68 -2.36 21.59
CA LEU A 128 -5.91 -1.59 21.82
C LEU A 128 -6.30 -1.61 23.29
N GLU A 129 -6.73 -0.47 23.78
CA GLU A 129 -7.25 -0.29 25.13
C GLU A 129 -8.60 0.45 25.12
N GLY A 130 -9.38 0.29 26.18
CA GLY A 130 -10.58 1.07 26.45
C GLY A 130 -11.62 1.04 25.31
N SER A 131 -12.06 2.21 24.89
CA SER A 131 -13.10 2.36 23.86
C SER A 131 -12.71 1.87 22.47
N ALA A 132 -11.44 2.03 22.08
CA ALA A 132 -10.92 1.56 20.80
C ALA A 132 -10.99 0.02 20.69
N ARG A 133 -10.62 -0.67 21.76
CA ARG A 133 -10.73 -2.13 21.86
C ARG A 133 -12.18 -2.58 21.71
N ASN A 134 -13.09 -2.00 22.48
CA ASN A 134 -14.52 -2.34 22.44
C ASN A 134 -15.12 -2.09 21.04
N ARG A 135 -14.71 -1.00 20.38
CA ARG A 135 -15.17 -0.66 19.02
C ARG A 135 -14.70 -1.69 18.00
N VAL A 136 -13.41 -2.06 18.01
CA VAL A 136 -12.85 -3.06 17.10
C VAL A 136 -13.51 -4.43 17.34
N GLU A 137 -13.66 -4.87 18.58
CA GLU A 137 -14.37 -6.12 18.92
C GLU A 137 -15.83 -6.10 18.45
N GLY A 138 -16.50 -4.95 18.57
CA GLY A 138 -17.85 -4.74 18.05
C GLY A 138 -17.93 -4.90 16.54
N LEU A 139 -17.00 -4.29 15.81
CA LEU A 139 -16.93 -4.35 14.36
C LEU A 139 -16.62 -5.77 13.85
N PHE A 140 -15.74 -6.52 14.50
CA PHE A 140 -15.50 -7.92 14.14
C PHE A 140 -16.71 -8.82 14.41
N ARG A 141 -17.44 -8.59 15.50
CA ARG A 141 -18.71 -9.31 15.77
C ARG A 141 -19.78 -8.98 14.75
N GLU A 142 -19.91 -7.70 14.38
CA GLU A 142 -20.83 -7.26 13.33
C GLU A 142 -20.44 -7.89 11.99
N PHE A 143 -19.16 -7.88 11.62
CA PHE A 143 -18.67 -8.54 10.41
C PHE A 143 -19.04 -10.04 10.39
N GLU A 144 -18.86 -10.73 11.52
CA GLU A 144 -19.17 -12.15 11.66
C GLU A 144 -20.68 -12.44 11.42
N SER A 145 -21.57 -11.54 11.88
CA SER A 145 -23.01 -11.71 11.69
C SER A 145 -23.44 -11.65 10.22
N TYR A 146 -22.69 -10.95 9.38
CA TYR A 146 -22.91 -10.85 7.93
C TYR A 146 -22.07 -11.82 7.09
N ASP A 147 -21.13 -12.57 7.67
CA ASP A 147 -20.21 -13.40 6.90
C ASP A 147 -20.89 -14.66 6.34
N ALA A 148 -21.97 -15.12 6.99
CA ALA A 148 -22.81 -16.22 6.50
C ALA A 148 -23.69 -15.80 5.30
N ASP A 149 -23.95 -14.53 5.14
CA ASP A 149 -24.84 -13.97 4.13
C ASP A 149 -24.03 -13.43 2.95
N GLN A 150 -24.32 -13.88 1.74
CA GLN A 150 -23.56 -13.52 0.53
C GLN A 150 -24.32 -12.57 -0.38
N ASP A 151 -25.37 -11.94 0.10
CA ASP A 151 -26.11 -10.97 -0.69
C ASP A 151 -25.34 -9.65 -0.88
N SER A 152 -25.76 -8.85 -1.83
CA SER A 152 -25.12 -7.56 -2.14
C SER A 152 -25.26 -6.54 -1.00
N GLY A 153 -26.29 -6.64 -0.17
CA GLY A 153 -26.50 -5.79 1.00
C GLY A 153 -25.48 -6.09 2.11
N SER A 154 -25.28 -7.36 2.44
CA SER A 154 -24.30 -7.81 3.42
C SER A 154 -22.87 -7.40 3.04
N ASN A 155 -22.52 -7.48 1.76
CA ASN A 155 -21.19 -7.05 1.29
C ASN A 155 -20.98 -5.54 1.43
N LEU A 156 -22.01 -4.73 1.23
CA LEU A 156 -21.94 -3.27 1.43
C LEU A 156 -21.66 -2.93 2.90
N ILE A 157 -22.32 -3.63 3.83
CA ILE A 157 -22.10 -3.46 5.27
C ILE A 157 -20.69 -3.90 5.65
N LYS A 158 -20.21 -5.04 5.17
CA LYS A 158 -18.83 -5.51 5.38
C LYS A 158 -17.79 -4.50 4.89
N CYS A 159 -18.01 -3.88 3.71
CA CYS A 159 -17.16 -2.80 3.20
C CYS A 159 -17.16 -1.58 4.14
N SER A 160 -18.31 -1.21 4.68
CA SER A 160 -18.42 -0.13 5.67
C SER A 160 -17.65 -0.45 6.95
N ILE A 161 -17.73 -1.69 7.43
CA ILE A 161 -16.96 -2.17 8.60
C ILE A 161 -15.46 -2.07 8.34
N LEU A 162 -14.98 -2.51 7.19
CA LEU A 162 -13.56 -2.37 6.82
C LEU A 162 -13.12 -0.91 6.78
N GLY A 163 -13.97 0.00 6.28
CA GLY A 163 -13.70 1.44 6.31
C GLY A 163 -13.50 1.95 7.73
N GLN A 164 -14.35 1.53 8.66
CA GLN A 164 -14.22 1.89 10.07
C GLN A 164 -12.98 1.27 10.74
N LEU A 165 -12.63 0.01 10.42
CA LEU A 165 -11.39 -0.61 10.89
C LEU A 165 -10.16 0.14 10.38
N SER A 166 -10.18 0.56 9.11
CA SER A 166 -9.11 1.38 8.51
C SER A 166 -8.99 2.72 9.22
N GLU A 167 -10.09 3.41 9.47
CA GLU A 167 -10.11 4.69 10.19
C GLU A 167 -9.50 4.57 11.58
N ILE A 168 -9.90 3.54 12.35
CA ILE A 168 -9.33 3.28 13.68
C ILE A 168 -7.83 3.01 13.57
N PHE A 169 -7.41 2.19 12.62
CA PHE A 169 -5.99 1.88 12.44
C PHE A 169 -5.17 3.12 12.13
N PHE A 170 -5.67 3.99 11.26
CA PHE A 170 -5.01 5.23 10.91
C PHE A 170 -4.92 6.21 12.08
N ASP A 171 -5.96 6.29 12.90
CA ASP A 171 -5.91 7.11 14.11
C ASP A 171 -4.83 6.60 15.09
N LEU A 172 -4.72 5.28 15.27
CA LEU A 172 -3.64 4.66 16.05
C LEU A 172 -2.25 4.98 15.48
N CYS A 173 -2.08 4.87 14.16
CA CYS A 173 -0.85 5.27 13.49
C CYS A 173 -0.49 6.73 13.78
N TYR A 174 -1.46 7.62 13.62
CA TYR A 174 -1.27 9.05 13.84
C TYR A 174 -0.90 9.36 15.28
N GLN A 175 -1.57 8.77 16.25
CA GLN A 175 -1.26 8.94 17.66
C GLN A 175 0.13 8.42 18.01
N TYR A 176 0.48 7.23 17.48
CA TYR A 176 1.77 6.61 17.72
C TYR A 176 2.93 7.44 17.18
N THR A 177 2.82 7.94 15.97
CA THR A 177 3.89 8.74 15.33
C THR A 177 4.10 10.11 15.99
N ARG A 178 3.07 10.67 16.64
CA ARG A 178 3.23 11.90 17.44
C ARG A 178 4.10 11.69 18.68
N VAL A 179 4.09 10.49 19.24
CA VAL A 179 4.82 10.15 20.47
C VAL A 179 6.20 9.56 20.16
N HIS A 180 6.33 8.92 18.98
CA HIS A 180 7.56 8.22 18.55
C HIS A 180 8.02 8.70 17.17
N PRO A 181 8.54 9.92 17.03
CA PRO A 181 8.90 10.48 15.72
C PRO A 181 10.09 9.78 15.02
N TYR A 182 10.85 8.93 15.73
CA TYR A 182 12.12 8.34 15.26
C TYR A 182 12.10 6.84 14.98
N VAL A 183 10.93 6.22 14.89
CA VAL A 183 10.84 4.74 14.72
C VAL A 183 11.49 4.22 13.43
N GLN A 184 11.64 5.08 12.43
CA GLN A 184 12.14 4.65 11.10
C GLN A 184 13.65 4.49 11.00
N SER A 185 14.44 5.16 11.85
CA SER A 185 15.91 5.02 11.84
C SER A 185 16.41 3.62 12.24
N GLU A 186 15.53 2.81 12.83
CA GLU A 186 15.84 1.44 13.26
C GLU A 186 15.37 0.36 12.26
N TRP A 187 14.81 0.77 11.12
CA TRP A 187 14.28 -0.21 10.17
C TRP A 187 15.36 -0.91 9.37
N PRO A 188 15.23 -2.23 9.17
CA PRO A 188 16.12 -2.96 8.27
C PRO A 188 16.09 -2.35 6.86
N MET A 189 17.24 -2.25 6.21
CA MET A 189 17.35 -1.75 4.84
C MET A 189 16.36 -2.44 3.89
N GLY A 190 16.21 -3.76 4.02
CA GLY A 190 15.28 -4.53 3.20
C GLY A 190 13.81 -4.11 3.37
N TRP A 191 13.41 -3.62 4.54
CA TRP A 191 12.07 -3.03 4.75
C TRP A 191 11.90 -1.75 3.93
N ILE A 192 12.86 -0.84 4.02
CA ILE A 192 12.84 0.44 3.29
C ILE A 192 12.78 0.17 1.78
N LEU A 193 13.60 -0.76 1.29
CA LEU A 193 13.62 -1.17 -0.11
C LEU A 193 12.28 -1.78 -0.57
N SER A 194 11.69 -2.65 0.25
CA SER A 194 10.38 -3.26 -0.04
C SER A 194 9.28 -2.21 -0.13
N LEU A 195 9.29 -1.26 0.78
CA LEU A 195 8.36 -0.13 0.80
C LEU A 195 8.54 0.76 -0.44
N PHE A 196 9.79 1.12 -0.77
CA PHE A 196 10.13 1.90 -1.96
C PHE A 196 9.61 1.24 -3.24
N ILE A 197 9.87 -0.06 -3.42
CA ILE A 197 9.39 -0.82 -4.58
C ILE A 197 7.86 -0.83 -4.64
N SER A 198 7.19 -0.96 -3.52
CA SER A 198 5.72 -0.98 -3.46
C SER A 198 5.11 0.37 -3.87
N TYR A 199 5.76 1.48 -3.54
CA TYR A 199 5.30 2.83 -3.91
C TYR A 199 5.60 3.22 -5.35
N TYR A 200 6.79 2.83 -5.84
CA TYR A 200 7.31 3.27 -7.15
C TYR A 200 7.30 2.17 -8.21
N GLY A 201 6.71 1.03 -7.91
CA GLY A 201 6.69 -0.13 -8.80
C GLY A 201 6.08 0.13 -10.18
N SER A 202 5.19 1.13 -10.31
CA SER A 202 4.64 1.56 -11.60
C SER A 202 5.63 2.36 -12.47
N GLU A 203 6.71 2.87 -11.88
CA GLU A 203 7.76 3.56 -12.62
C GLU A 203 8.72 2.57 -13.29
N ASP A 204 9.52 3.04 -14.26
CA ASP A 204 10.55 2.21 -14.90
C ASP A 204 11.77 2.09 -13.98
N LEU A 205 11.61 1.29 -12.92
CA LEU A 205 12.66 1.06 -11.94
C LEU A 205 13.68 0.07 -12.48
N ASP A 206 14.93 0.54 -12.61
CA ASP A 206 16.10 -0.32 -12.85
C ASP A 206 16.78 -0.68 -11.51
N PRO A 207 17.18 -1.95 -11.29
CA PRO A 207 17.80 -2.36 -10.03
C PRO A 207 19.12 -1.64 -9.75
N LYS A 208 19.84 -1.17 -10.78
CA LYS A 208 21.08 -0.42 -10.60
C LYS A 208 20.78 0.99 -10.12
N ASP A 209 19.80 1.67 -10.71
CA ASP A 209 19.40 3.03 -10.31
C ASP A 209 18.87 3.05 -8.87
N VAL A 210 18.10 2.04 -8.50
CA VAL A 210 17.63 1.89 -7.11
C VAL A 210 18.82 1.63 -6.17
N ALA A 211 19.73 0.72 -6.52
CA ALA A 211 20.90 0.44 -5.70
C ALA A 211 21.79 1.68 -5.52
N ASP A 212 22.03 2.43 -6.60
CA ASP A 212 22.80 3.67 -6.59
C ASP A 212 22.11 4.75 -5.70
N THR A 213 20.79 4.85 -5.76
CA THR A 213 19.99 5.75 -4.90
C THR A 213 20.20 5.49 -3.41
N PHE A 214 20.32 4.22 -3.03
CA PHE A 214 20.53 3.81 -1.64
C PHE A 214 22.02 3.64 -1.27
N GLY A 215 22.95 3.96 -2.17
CA GLY A 215 24.40 3.82 -1.95
C GLY A 215 24.87 2.37 -1.74
N ILE A 216 24.18 1.40 -2.31
CA ILE A 216 24.43 -0.04 -2.16
C ILE A 216 24.68 -0.72 -3.52
N SER A 217 25.24 -1.93 -3.52
CA SER A 217 25.34 -2.72 -4.73
C SER A 217 24.03 -3.44 -5.06
N VAL A 218 23.78 -3.78 -6.34
CA VAL A 218 22.65 -4.62 -6.77
C VAL A 218 22.63 -5.97 -6.05
N ALA A 219 23.79 -6.53 -5.74
CA ALA A 219 23.91 -7.77 -4.96
C ALA A 219 23.39 -7.56 -3.52
N THR A 220 23.75 -6.44 -2.90
CA THR A 220 23.25 -6.06 -1.57
C THR A 220 21.76 -5.80 -1.60
N LEU A 221 21.25 -5.03 -2.58
CA LEU A 221 19.82 -4.80 -2.78
C LEU A 221 19.03 -6.13 -2.78
N ASN A 222 19.45 -7.08 -3.60
CA ASN A 222 18.79 -8.38 -3.69
C ASN A 222 18.93 -9.22 -2.40
N ARG A 223 20.06 -9.10 -1.70
CA ARG A 223 20.29 -9.79 -0.43
C ARG A 223 19.35 -9.26 0.65
N GLU A 224 19.28 -7.95 0.82
CA GLU A 224 18.43 -7.30 1.83
C GLU A 224 16.94 -7.60 1.58
N LEU A 225 16.48 -7.52 0.33
CA LEU A 225 15.11 -7.89 -0.04
C LEU A 225 14.83 -9.37 0.27
N ARG A 226 15.75 -10.29 -0.06
CA ARG A 226 15.55 -11.73 0.23
C ARG A 226 15.51 -12.02 1.73
N ILE A 227 16.31 -11.35 2.54
CA ILE A 227 16.31 -11.51 4.00
C ILE A 227 14.93 -11.18 4.57
N ILE A 228 14.28 -10.13 4.06
CA ILE A 228 13.04 -9.59 4.60
C ILE A 228 11.81 -10.23 3.96
N THR A 229 11.81 -10.37 2.63
CA THR A 229 10.61 -10.78 1.86
C THR A 229 10.72 -12.16 1.23
N GLY A 230 11.90 -12.77 1.25
CA GLY A 230 12.18 -14.00 0.49
C GLY A 230 12.29 -13.80 -1.03
N LEU A 231 12.07 -12.56 -1.53
CA LEU A 231 12.02 -12.21 -2.94
C LEU A 231 13.23 -11.39 -3.35
N ASN A 232 13.63 -11.50 -4.62
CA ASN A 232 14.58 -10.58 -5.21
C ASN A 232 13.89 -9.30 -5.71
N PHE A 233 14.66 -8.33 -6.20
CA PHE A 233 14.14 -7.06 -6.72
C PHE A 233 13.07 -7.25 -7.80
N SER A 234 13.36 -8.05 -8.83
CA SER A 234 12.41 -8.26 -9.94
C SER A 234 11.11 -8.94 -9.49
N GLN A 235 11.19 -9.86 -8.55
CA GLN A 235 10.02 -10.53 -7.97
C GLN A 235 9.19 -9.57 -7.12
N SER A 236 9.84 -8.75 -6.29
CA SER A 236 9.18 -7.73 -5.47
C SER A 236 8.51 -6.67 -6.35
N LEU A 237 9.20 -6.21 -7.41
CA LEU A 237 8.68 -5.25 -8.38
C LEU A 237 7.47 -5.80 -9.13
N ASN A 238 7.58 -7.02 -9.64
CA ASN A 238 6.45 -7.67 -10.34
C ASN A 238 5.24 -7.84 -9.43
N ARG A 239 5.45 -8.21 -8.18
CA ARG A 239 4.37 -8.32 -7.20
C ARG A 239 3.69 -6.99 -6.95
N ALA A 240 4.44 -5.90 -6.75
CA ALA A 240 3.90 -4.56 -6.58
C ALA A 240 3.07 -4.13 -7.81
N ARG A 241 3.59 -4.36 -9.01
CA ARG A 241 2.91 -4.05 -10.28
C ARG A 241 1.62 -4.83 -10.47
N ILE A 242 1.62 -6.12 -10.17
CA ILE A 242 0.42 -6.96 -10.29
C ILE A 242 -0.64 -6.59 -9.27
N ASN A 243 -0.26 -6.23 -8.05
CA ASN A 243 -1.21 -5.76 -7.05
C ASN A 243 -1.86 -4.44 -7.47
N LEU A 244 -1.09 -3.50 -8.04
CA LEU A 244 -1.65 -2.28 -8.62
C LEU A 244 -2.59 -2.59 -9.80
N ALA A 245 -2.19 -3.52 -10.68
CA ALA A 245 -3.00 -3.93 -11.82
C ALA A 245 -4.32 -4.59 -11.39
N ALA A 246 -4.31 -5.43 -10.37
CA ALA A 246 -5.51 -6.05 -9.83
C ALA A 246 -6.54 -4.99 -9.38
N GLY A 247 -6.07 -3.87 -8.79
CA GLY A 247 -6.92 -2.72 -8.49
C GLY A 247 -7.48 -2.02 -9.73
N ALA A 248 -6.64 -1.82 -10.74
CA ALA A 248 -7.03 -1.16 -11.98
C ALA A 248 -8.02 -2.00 -12.82
N ILE A 249 -7.91 -3.33 -12.76
CA ILE A 249 -8.78 -4.26 -13.51
C ILE A 249 -10.27 -4.14 -13.12
N LEU A 250 -10.56 -3.67 -11.91
CA LEU A 250 -11.95 -3.44 -11.45
C LEU A 250 -12.68 -2.36 -12.26
N PHE A 251 -11.94 -1.50 -12.92
CA PHE A 251 -12.52 -0.51 -13.82
C PHE A 251 -12.70 -1.16 -15.20
N SER A 252 -13.97 -1.48 -15.54
CA SER A 252 -14.28 -2.23 -16.76
C SER A 252 -13.90 -1.51 -18.05
N GLU A 253 -13.79 -0.19 -18.00
CA GLU A 253 -13.43 0.69 -19.12
C GLU A 253 -11.93 0.73 -19.40
N LEU A 254 -11.09 0.34 -18.41
CA LEU A 254 -9.65 0.35 -18.60
C LEU A 254 -9.24 -0.85 -19.50
N SER A 255 -8.58 -0.56 -20.61
CA SER A 255 -8.02 -1.61 -21.44
C SER A 255 -6.85 -2.30 -20.75
N PHE A 256 -6.63 -3.59 -21.05
CA PHE A 256 -5.47 -4.32 -20.49
C PHE A 256 -4.15 -3.75 -20.99
N HIS A 257 -4.14 -3.19 -22.19
CA HIS A 257 -2.98 -2.45 -22.71
C HIS A 257 -2.64 -1.25 -21.83
N PHE A 258 -3.66 -0.45 -21.49
CA PHE A 258 -3.48 0.68 -20.58
C PHE A 258 -3.02 0.20 -19.19
N ILE A 259 -3.70 -0.77 -18.58
CA ILE A 259 -3.36 -1.30 -17.25
C ILE A 259 -1.92 -1.79 -17.21
N SER A 260 -1.49 -2.56 -18.23
CA SER A 260 -0.13 -3.09 -18.27
C SER A 260 0.91 -1.97 -18.30
N THR A 261 0.69 -0.94 -19.10
CA THR A 261 1.58 0.22 -19.23
C THR A 261 1.56 1.09 -17.97
N TYR A 262 0.37 1.37 -17.44
CA TYR A 262 0.19 2.14 -16.21
C TYR A 262 0.87 1.50 -15.00
N CYS A 263 0.86 0.16 -14.94
CA CYS A 263 1.53 -0.60 -13.89
C CYS A 263 3.04 -0.81 -14.14
N GLY A 264 3.61 -0.23 -15.18
CA GLY A 264 5.03 -0.24 -15.49
C GLY A 264 5.53 -1.50 -16.21
N PHE A 265 4.66 -2.27 -16.85
CA PHE A 265 5.09 -3.38 -17.69
C PHE A 265 5.51 -2.87 -19.07
N ARG A 266 6.66 -3.34 -19.56
CA ARG A 266 7.19 -3.00 -20.90
C ARG A 266 6.44 -3.68 -22.05
N SER A 267 5.66 -4.72 -21.76
CA SER A 267 4.80 -5.38 -22.74
C SER A 267 3.59 -6.04 -22.09
N GLU A 268 2.48 -6.04 -22.81
CA GLU A 268 1.24 -6.68 -22.38
C GLU A 268 1.42 -8.21 -22.22
N VAL A 269 2.27 -8.83 -23.03
CA VAL A 269 2.60 -10.26 -22.91
C VAL A 269 3.27 -10.56 -21.57
N ALA A 270 4.24 -9.74 -21.14
CA ALA A 270 4.88 -9.89 -19.84
C ALA A 270 3.88 -9.69 -18.70
N PHE A 271 2.99 -8.73 -18.84
CA PHE A 271 1.91 -8.48 -17.88
C PHE A 271 1.00 -9.70 -17.71
N TYR A 272 0.44 -10.23 -18.83
CA TYR A 272 -0.46 -11.39 -18.76
C TYR A 272 0.21 -12.61 -18.13
N ARG A 273 1.45 -12.90 -18.51
CA ARG A 273 2.20 -14.02 -17.94
C ARG A 273 2.40 -13.85 -16.43
N THR A 274 2.91 -12.69 -16.02
CA THR A 274 3.19 -12.40 -14.60
C THR A 274 1.92 -12.35 -13.76
N PHE A 275 0.83 -11.81 -14.33
CA PHE A 275 -0.46 -11.77 -13.66
C PHE A 275 -0.98 -13.19 -13.41
N LYS A 276 -0.95 -14.06 -14.43
CA LYS A 276 -1.36 -15.46 -14.27
C LYS A 276 -0.47 -16.24 -13.31
N GLU A 277 0.84 -16.00 -13.31
CA GLU A 277 1.78 -16.61 -12.36
C GLU A 277 1.46 -16.23 -10.90
N LEU A 278 1.09 -14.97 -10.64
CA LEU A 278 0.87 -14.46 -9.29
C LEU A 278 -0.58 -14.60 -8.80
N LYS A 279 -1.56 -14.46 -9.68
CA LYS A 279 -3.00 -14.51 -9.32
C LYS A 279 -3.68 -15.83 -9.69
N GLY A 280 -2.98 -16.75 -10.34
CA GLY A 280 -3.51 -18.06 -10.75
C GLY A 280 -4.48 -18.02 -11.93
N MET A 281 -4.87 -16.84 -12.40
CA MET A 281 -5.79 -16.63 -13.51
C MET A 281 -5.35 -15.46 -14.40
N THR A 282 -5.86 -15.39 -15.62
CA THR A 282 -5.54 -14.28 -16.54
C THR A 282 -6.19 -12.98 -16.08
N PRO A 283 -5.69 -11.79 -16.51
CA PRO A 283 -6.35 -10.51 -16.25
C PRO A 283 -7.82 -10.48 -16.69
N GLN A 284 -8.15 -11.14 -17.80
CA GLN A 284 -9.52 -11.24 -18.30
C GLN A 284 -10.41 -12.05 -17.35
N GLU A 285 -9.97 -13.25 -16.96
CA GLU A 285 -10.69 -14.11 -16.01
C GLU A 285 -10.86 -13.39 -14.66
N TYR A 286 -9.82 -12.66 -14.21
CA TYR A 286 -9.87 -11.89 -12.97
C TYR A 286 -10.90 -10.75 -13.04
N ARG A 287 -10.99 -10.05 -14.19
CA ARG A 287 -12.01 -9.01 -14.41
C ARG A 287 -13.41 -9.60 -14.38
N GLU A 288 -13.64 -10.70 -15.11
CA GLU A 288 -14.93 -11.36 -15.16
C GLU A 288 -15.37 -11.86 -13.78
N TYR A 289 -14.46 -12.48 -13.06
CA TYR A 289 -14.67 -12.89 -11.67
C TYR A 289 -15.02 -11.68 -10.78
N SER A 290 -14.25 -10.59 -10.89
CA SER A 290 -14.45 -9.37 -10.10
C SER A 290 -15.77 -8.66 -10.41
N VAL A 291 -16.25 -8.71 -11.63
CA VAL A 291 -17.53 -8.09 -12.06
C VAL A 291 -18.75 -8.89 -11.57
N THR A 292 -18.62 -10.20 -11.47
CA THR A 292 -19.71 -11.10 -11.07
C THR A 292 -19.83 -11.23 -9.55
N ALA A 293 -18.78 -10.88 -8.80
CA ALA A 293 -18.80 -10.96 -7.35
C ALA A 293 -19.76 -9.93 -6.72
N PRO A 294 -20.62 -10.35 -5.80
CA PRO A 294 -21.53 -9.45 -5.11
C PRO A 294 -20.77 -8.36 -4.32
N GLY A 295 -21.17 -7.11 -4.46
CA GLY A 295 -20.62 -5.98 -3.69
C GLY A 295 -19.38 -5.29 -4.29
N THR A 296 -18.92 -5.69 -5.48
CA THR A 296 -17.84 -4.96 -6.17
C THR A 296 -18.33 -3.59 -6.62
N PRO A 297 -17.70 -2.48 -6.18
CA PRO A 297 -18.10 -1.15 -6.61
C PRO A 297 -17.77 -0.94 -8.09
N ARG A 298 -18.76 -0.78 -8.92
CA ARG A 298 -18.57 -0.35 -10.31
C ARG A 298 -18.39 1.16 -10.34
N LYS A 299 -17.17 1.64 -10.50
CA LYS A 299 -16.92 3.04 -10.82
C LYS A 299 -16.54 3.14 -12.29
N MET A 300 -17.44 3.72 -13.08
CA MET A 300 -17.16 4.02 -14.48
C MET A 300 -16.26 5.27 -14.54
N VAL A 301 -15.03 5.08 -14.96
CA VAL A 301 -14.14 6.16 -15.36
C VAL A 301 -14.14 6.19 -16.87
N SER A 302 -14.40 7.34 -17.51
CA SER A 302 -14.40 7.41 -18.97
C SER A 302 -12.99 7.17 -19.53
N GLU A 303 -12.87 6.52 -20.69
CA GLU A 303 -11.59 6.31 -21.40
C GLU A 303 -10.77 7.60 -21.51
N THR A 304 -11.44 8.72 -21.70
CA THR A 304 -10.78 10.03 -21.77
C THR A 304 -10.16 10.44 -20.42
N VAL A 305 -10.81 10.20 -19.29
CA VAL A 305 -10.25 10.45 -17.97
C VAL A 305 -9.02 9.57 -17.72
N GLU A 306 -9.10 8.32 -18.14
CA GLU A 306 -7.99 7.39 -18.10
C GLU A 306 -6.77 7.91 -18.86
N ARG A 307 -6.95 8.35 -20.11
CA ARG A 307 -5.88 8.94 -20.92
C ARG A 307 -5.28 10.21 -20.29
N ILE A 308 -6.10 11.03 -19.66
CA ILE A 308 -5.67 12.23 -18.91
C ILE A 308 -4.78 11.81 -17.73
N LEU A 309 -5.22 10.87 -16.90
CA LEU A 309 -4.46 10.39 -15.74
C LEU A 309 -3.14 9.74 -16.14
N TYR A 310 -3.17 8.94 -17.21
CA TYR A 310 -1.96 8.33 -17.76
C TYR A 310 -0.94 9.36 -18.23
N TYR A 311 -1.40 10.37 -18.98
CA TYR A 311 -0.52 11.44 -19.43
C TYR A 311 0.15 12.17 -18.26
N ILE A 312 -0.61 12.51 -17.22
CA ILE A 312 -0.07 13.18 -16.03
C ILE A 312 0.93 12.26 -15.32
N HIS A 313 0.57 10.99 -15.12
CA HIS A 313 1.42 10.00 -14.45
C HIS A 313 2.75 9.78 -15.18
N SER A 314 2.71 9.68 -16.50
CA SER A 314 3.91 9.43 -17.30
C SER A 314 4.83 10.65 -17.44
N ASN A 315 4.32 11.85 -17.21
CA ASN A 315 5.03 13.09 -17.50
C ASN A 315 5.11 14.07 -16.31
N TYR A 316 4.74 13.66 -15.08
CA TYR A 316 4.65 14.61 -13.96
C TYR A 316 5.97 15.28 -13.59
N ARG A 317 7.12 14.66 -13.88
CA ARG A 317 8.44 15.25 -13.66
C ARG A 317 8.81 16.30 -14.71
N GLU A 318 8.15 16.23 -15.86
CA GLU A 318 8.36 17.17 -16.96
C GLU A 318 7.56 18.45 -16.79
N GLN A 319 7.90 19.47 -17.58
CA GLN A 319 7.19 20.75 -17.57
C GLN A 319 5.89 20.68 -18.38
N ILE A 320 4.93 19.90 -17.88
CA ILE A 320 3.63 19.76 -18.52
C ILE A 320 2.64 20.86 -18.11
N SER A 321 1.76 21.19 -19.03
CA SER A 321 0.67 22.14 -18.83
C SER A 321 -0.66 21.54 -19.28
N LEU A 322 -1.76 22.15 -18.85
CA LEU A 322 -3.08 21.77 -19.34
C LEU A 322 -3.16 21.91 -20.87
N LYS A 323 -2.50 22.95 -21.43
CA LYS A 323 -2.44 23.19 -22.87
C LYS A 323 -1.65 22.10 -23.60
N SER A 324 -0.44 21.74 -23.12
CA SER A 324 0.36 20.68 -23.75
C SER A 324 -0.37 19.33 -23.70
N MET A 325 -1.01 19.02 -22.58
CA MET A 325 -1.83 17.80 -22.46
C MET A 325 -3.03 17.80 -23.40
N ALA A 326 -3.73 18.92 -23.53
CA ALA A 326 -4.86 19.07 -24.44
C ALA A 326 -4.46 18.82 -25.90
N GLN A 327 -3.29 19.33 -26.29
CA GLN A 327 -2.73 19.12 -27.64
C GLN A 327 -2.37 17.64 -27.86
N GLU A 328 -1.68 17.02 -26.92
CA GLU A 328 -1.23 15.62 -27.02
C GLU A 328 -2.40 14.65 -27.05
N LEU A 329 -3.43 14.89 -26.27
CA LEU A 329 -4.61 14.03 -26.19
C LEU A 329 -5.68 14.33 -27.24
N TYR A 330 -5.50 15.39 -28.05
CA TYR A 330 -6.46 15.88 -29.05
C TYR A 330 -7.85 16.21 -28.46
N ILE A 331 -7.88 16.81 -27.27
CA ILE A 331 -9.09 17.24 -26.57
C ILE A 331 -8.94 18.68 -26.06
N SER A 332 -10.05 19.39 -25.88
CA SER A 332 -9.99 20.77 -25.41
C SER A 332 -9.66 20.84 -23.91
N GLU A 333 -8.98 21.92 -23.47
CA GLU A 333 -8.70 22.18 -22.06
C GLU A 333 -9.99 22.19 -21.20
N ASN A 334 -11.10 22.69 -21.74
CA ASN A 334 -12.39 22.70 -21.04
C ASN A 334 -12.92 21.29 -20.78
N ILE A 335 -12.81 20.40 -21.76
CA ILE A 335 -13.19 19.00 -21.59
C ILE A 335 -12.36 18.36 -20.49
N ILE A 336 -11.03 18.57 -20.48
CA ILE A 336 -10.16 18.06 -19.43
C ILE A 336 -10.58 18.56 -18.05
N ARG A 337 -10.80 19.88 -17.90
CA ARG A 337 -11.25 20.47 -16.63
C ARG A 337 -12.56 19.87 -16.15
N THR A 338 -13.54 19.77 -17.03
CA THR A 338 -14.86 19.21 -16.73
C THR A 338 -14.78 17.74 -16.31
N LEU A 339 -14.00 16.95 -17.05
CA LEU A 339 -13.83 15.51 -16.74
C LEU A 339 -13.14 15.30 -15.40
N LEU A 340 -12.06 16.04 -15.12
CA LEU A 340 -11.36 15.95 -13.83
C LEU A 340 -12.25 16.41 -12.67
N SER A 341 -12.98 17.52 -12.85
CA SER A 341 -13.89 18.02 -11.82
C SER A 341 -15.05 17.06 -11.55
N ASN A 342 -15.71 16.57 -12.60
CA ASN A 342 -16.90 15.74 -12.46
C ASN A 342 -16.61 14.31 -11.98
N ASN A 343 -15.49 13.71 -12.43
CA ASN A 343 -15.16 12.32 -12.11
C ASN A 343 -14.27 12.18 -10.88
N LEU A 344 -13.38 13.15 -10.63
CA LEU A 344 -12.35 13.04 -9.60
C LEU A 344 -12.42 14.17 -8.57
N HIS A 345 -13.33 15.13 -8.75
CA HIS A 345 -13.51 16.31 -7.86
C HIS A 345 -12.20 17.08 -7.60
N THR A 346 -11.34 17.17 -8.61
CA THR A 346 -9.99 17.75 -8.50
C THR A 346 -9.59 18.48 -9.78
N SER A 347 -8.49 19.23 -9.74
CA SER A 347 -7.94 19.94 -10.91
C SER A 347 -6.67 19.26 -11.43
N PHE A 348 -6.31 19.56 -12.69
CA PHE A 348 -5.03 19.15 -13.27
C PHE A 348 -3.82 19.56 -12.40
N LYS A 349 -3.84 20.81 -11.88
CA LYS A 349 -2.75 21.32 -11.03
C LYS A 349 -2.63 20.52 -9.72
N ASP A 350 -3.76 20.15 -9.13
CA ASP A 350 -3.76 19.40 -7.87
C ASP A 350 -3.28 17.97 -8.06
N ILE A 351 -3.70 17.32 -9.15
CA ILE A 351 -3.21 15.97 -9.50
C ILE A 351 -1.70 16.02 -9.75
N LEU A 352 -1.25 16.93 -10.61
CA LEU A 352 0.17 17.08 -10.94
C LEU A 352 1.02 17.37 -9.69
N ALA A 353 0.58 18.32 -8.86
CA ALA A 353 1.25 18.60 -7.59
C ALA A 353 1.26 17.38 -6.66
N THR A 354 0.21 16.57 -6.71
CA THR A 354 0.12 15.33 -5.94
C THR A 354 1.22 14.35 -6.31
N TYR A 355 1.41 14.04 -7.59
CA TYR A 355 2.46 13.13 -8.05
C TYR A 355 3.85 13.67 -7.70
N ARG A 356 4.10 14.95 -7.95
CA ARG A 356 5.38 15.60 -7.65
C ARG A 356 5.73 15.59 -6.17
N ILE A 357 4.77 15.89 -5.29
CA ILE A 357 5.00 15.86 -3.84
C ILE A 357 5.25 14.44 -3.35
N ARG A 358 4.50 13.45 -3.84
CA ARG A 358 4.73 12.04 -3.49
C ARG A 358 6.15 11.59 -3.83
N TYR A 359 6.60 11.93 -5.02
CA TYR A 359 7.95 11.60 -5.44
C TYR A 359 9.00 12.30 -4.55
N ALA A 360 8.78 13.59 -4.24
CA ALA A 360 9.66 14.32 -3.33
C ALA A 360 9.66 13.75 -1.91
N GLU A 361 8.50 13.32 -1.38
CA GLU A 361 8.40 12.67 -0.06
C GLU A 361 9.30 11.43 0.01
N ALA A 362 9.30 10.62 -1.05
CA ALA A 362 10.18 9.48 -1.11
C ALA A 362 11.66 9.88 -1.13
N LEU A 363 12.05 10.79 -2.01
CA LEU A 363 13.43 11.25 -2.09
C LEU A 363 13.91 11.84 -0.76
N LEU A 364 13.04 12.55 -0.02
CA LEU A 364 13.36 13.09 1.29
C LEU A 364 13.69 12.02 2.32
N VAL A 365 13.05 10.86 2.23
CA VAL A 365 13.21 9.74 3.18
C VAL A 365 14.40 8.85 2.81
N VAL A 366 14.66 8.66 1.51
CA VAL A 366 15.62 7.65 1.03
C VAL A 366 16.95 8.24 0.56
N THR A 367 17.08 9.59 0.49
CA THR A 367 18.30 10.24 0.00
C THR A 367 18.69 11.44 0.86
N ASP A 368 19.98 11.77 0.85
CA ASP A 368 20.53 12.99 1.45
C ASP A 368 20.61 14.17 0.45
N LEU A 369 19.94 14.07 -0.69
CA LEU A 369 19.95 15.11 -1.71
C LEU A 369 19.50 16.46 -1.12
N PRO A 370 20.11 17.58 -1.54
CA PRO A 370 19.65 18.93 -1.17
C PRO A 370 18.17 19.12 -1.51
N ILE A 371 17.46 19.91 -0.70
CA ILE A 371 16.02 20.19 -0.92
C ILE A 371 15.76 20.78 -2.31
N LEU A 372 16.68 21.61 -2.79
CA LEU A 372 16.63 22.15 -4.15
C LEU A 372 16.64 21.05 -5.20
N ASP A 373 17.56 20.10 -5.09
CA ASP A 373 17.72 18.99 -6.06
C ASP A 373 16.50 18.07 -6.04
N ILE A 374 15.94 17.78 -4.87
CA ILE A 374 14.68 17.04 -4.73
C ILE A 374 13.52 17.80 -5.40
N SER A 375 13.45 19.12 -5.22
CA SER A 375 12.40 19.92 -5.86
C SER A 375 12.47 19.83 -7.38
N LEU A 376 13.67 19.95 -7.95
CA LEU A 376 13.92 19.87 -9.39
C LEU A 376 13.67 18.45 -9.92
N ALA A 377 14.19 17.43 -9.26
CA ALA A 377 13.96 16.02 -9.62
C ALA A 377 12.48 15.63 -9.60
N SER A 378 11.69 16.29 -8.74
CA SER A 378 10.24 16.10 -8.64
C SER A 378 9.44 16.92 -9.65
N GLY A 379 10.10 17.66 -10.55
CA GLY A 379 9.47 18.45 -11.62
C GLY A 379 9.01 19.84 -11.22
N PHE A 380 9.41 20.36 -10.06
CA PHE A 380 9.12 21.76 -9.70
C PHE A 380 10.12 22.73 -10.31
N ASN A 381 9.65 23.88 -10.75
CA ASN A 381 10.48 24.94 -11.32
C ASN A 381 11.24 25.77 -10.28
N SER A 382 10.86 25.69 -9.01
CA SER A 382 11.51 26.41 -7.94
C SER A 382 11.28 25.73 -6.58
N GLU A 383 12.31 25.76 -5.75
CA GLU A 383 12.23 25.29 -4.36
C GLU A 383 11.16 26.04 -3.54
N ARG A 384 10.93 27.32 -3.80
CA ARG A 384 9.90 28.12 -3.14
C ARG A 384 8.50 27.56 -3.37
N THR A 385 8.16 27.23 -4.63
CA THR A 385 6.87 26.65 -4.99
C THR A 385 6.71 25.25 -4.38
N PHE A 386 7.76 24.46 -4.47
CA PHE A 386 7.83 23.12 -3.85
C PHE A 386 7.58 23.21 -2.35
N THR A 387 8.37 23.99 -1.62
CA THR A 387 8.27 24.11 -0.16
C THR A 387 6.89 24.58 0.28
N ARG A 388 6.29 25.53 -0.41
CA ARG A 388 4.94 26.02 -0.12
C ARG A 388 3.91 24.89 -0.30
N LEU A 389 3.88 24.23 -1.47
CA LEU A 389 2.92 23.17 -1.77
C LEU A 389 3.15 21.93 -0.87
N PHE A 390 4.41 21.63 -0.58
CA PHE A 390 4.76 20.55 0.35
C PHE A 390 4.21 20.83 1.75
N LYS A 391 4.43 22.05 2.27
CA LYS A 391 3.92 22.48 3.58
C LYS A 391 2.39 22.52 3.61
N GLU A 392 1.73 23.00 2.55
CA GLU A 392 0.26 22.99 2.45
C GLU A 392 -0.31 21.55 2.56
N ARG A 393 0.39 20.58 2.00
CA ARG A 393 -0.06 19.18 1.99
C ARG A 393 0.36 18.36 3.22
N ASN A 394 1.57 18.60 3.72
CA ASN A 394 2.16 17.83 4.80
C ASN A 394 2.12 18.55 6.15
N SER A 395 1.69 19.82 6.19
CA SER A 395 1.66 20.71 7.36
C SER A 395 3.04 21.03 7.97
N ILE A 396 4.12 20.47 7.42
CA ILE A 396 5.51 20.70 7.80
C ILE A 396 6.36 20.99 6.56
N THR A 397 7.54 21.58 6.75
CA THR A 397 8.47 21.85 5.64
C THR A 397 9.16 20.56 5.17
N PRO A 398 9.70 20.52 3.91
CA PRO A 398 10.49 19.39 3.44
C PRO A 398 11.66 19.03 4.36
N SER A 399 12.38 20.03 4.88
CA SER A 399 13.49 19.81 5.82
C SER A 399 13.01 19.20 7.14
N ALA A 400 11.93 19.74 7.73
CA ALA A 400 11.33 19.16 8.93
C ALA A 400 10.77 17.75 8.67
N TYR A 401 10.25 17.50 7.48
CA TYR A 401 9.82 16.17 7.06
C TYR A 401 10.99 15.21 7.04
N ARG A 402 12.11 15.57 6.39
CA ARG A 402 13.34 14.77 6.38
C ARG A 402 13.84 14.49 7.80
N SER A 403 13.97 15.52 8.64
CA SER A 403 14.44 15.35 10.02
C SER A 403 13.56 14.43 10.86
N GLN A 404 12.25 14.44 10.63
CA GLN A 404 11.32 13.48 11.26
C GLN A 404 11.61 12.03 10.88
N TYR A 405 12.12 11.81 9.67
CA TYR A 405 12.31 10.46 9.12
C TYR A 405 13.76 9.97 9.21
N LEU A 406 14.75 10.85 9.16
CA LEU A 406 16.18 10.47 9.21
C LEU A 406 16.79 10.61 10.60
N GLY A 407 16.06 11.20 11.58
CA GLY A 407 16.54 11.27 12.97
C GLY A 407 17.84 12.06 13.12
N GLU A 408 17.93 13.28 12.54
CA GLU A 408 19.06 14.14 12.82
C GLU A 408 19.06 14.54 14.30
N SER A 409 20.05 13.98 15.02
CA SER A 409 20.48 14.46 16.32
C SER A 409 20.91 15.93 16.19
N THR A 410 20.18 16.84 16.82
CA THR A 410 20.73 18.12 17.25
C THR A 410 21.58 17.93 18.49
#